data_414421a86f954ddb90f003061b24e486
#
_entry.id   414421a86f954ddb90f003061b24e486
#
_cell.length_a   1.000
_cell.length_b   1.000
_cell.length_c   1.000
_cell.angle_alpha   90.00
_cell.angle_beta   90.00
_cell.angle_gamma   90.00
#
_symmetry.space_group_name_H-M   'P 1'
#
loop_
_entity.id
_entity.type
_entity.pdbx_description
1 polymer ?
#
loop_
_entity_poly.entity_id
_entity_poly.type
_entity_poly.pdbx_seq_one_letter_code
_entity_poly.pdbx_strand_id
1 'polypeptide(L)'
;MRNYRNIIAAAAVAAVAFTSCCRSARIEGTLADAPESQVIVKLLDVNKYKVLDTVKTDIHGKFSYKTSIEAGQPEFIYLFHNNTRIASMLLQRGDKVQVTADTLGTYSVTGSDETLKLMEVEKDEADFENKFMAASARLNDLDPSSAEAIQLKKDISAQYIAYYRSRVKYILQNSHSLTAIPVLYQNIGESLPVFGQITDAIHFRNICDSLQTVYPESKYVKALDKEATRRHQMLSLNARIQSADESAFPDIELADINGKKVKLSSMDSKVLMIYFWSSSDAAQKMFNQDVMKPVYNEFHSKGFDIYSVAADADKAA
;
A
#
# COMPACT_ATOMS: atom_id res chain seq x y z
N MET A 1 60.64 -26.45 10.57
CA MET A 1 59.70 -25.33 10.93
C MET A 1 59.30 -24.40 9.81
N ARG A 2 59.99 -24.43 8.64
CA ARG A 2 59.68 -23.52 7.50
C ARG A 2 58.51 -23.99 6.64
N ASN A 3 58.21 -25.28 6.62
CA ASN A 3 57.12 -25.83 5.78
C ASN A 3 55.70 -25.65 6.40
N TYR A 4 55.60 -25.55 7.73
CA TYR A 4 54.30 -25.34 8.39
C TYR A 4 53.76 -23.93 8.23
N ARG A 5 54.62 -22.90 8.08
CA ARG A 5 54.20 -21.53 7.84
C ARG A 5 53.59 -21.36 6.42
N ASN A 6 54.07 -22.10 5.45
CA ASN A 6 53.51 -22.05 4.10
C ASN A 6 52.18 -22.80 3.98
N ILE A 7 51.96 -23.86 4.79
CA ILE A 7 50.69 -24.60 4.83
C ILE A 7 49.62 -23.76 5.51
N ILE A 8 49.94 -23.05 6.59
CA ILE A 8 49.00 -22.18 7.30
C ILE A 8 48.64 -20.96 6.43
N ALA A 9 49.60 -20.39 5.67
CA ALA A 9 49.32 -19.30 4.75
C ALA A 9 48.44 -19.75 3.56
N ALA A 10 48.64 -20.96 3.04
CA ALA A 10 47.78 -21.51 1.98
C ALA A 10 46.37 -21.84 2.47
N ALA A 11 46.20 -22.32 3.70
CA ALA A 11 44.88 -22.57 4.31
C ALA A 11 44.13 -21.26 4.61
N ALA A 12 44.83 -20.22 5.05
CA ALA A 12 44.22 -18.90 5.28
C ALA A 12 43.74 -18.24 3.98
N VAL A 13 44.48 -18.38 2.90
CA VAL A 13 44.09 -17.86 1.56
C VAL A 13 42.93 -18.67 0.99
N ALA A 14 42.87 -19.98 1.20
CA ALA A 14 41.73 -20.81 0.78
C ALA A 14 40.45 -20.48 1.56
N ALA A 15 40.55 -20.17 2.86
CA ALA A 15 39.39 -19.79 3.68
C ALA A 15 38.78 -18.44 3.24
N VAL A 16 39.60 -17.49 2.79
CA VAL A 16 39.13 -16.19 2.28
C VAL A 16 38.46 -16.32 0.90
N ALA A 17 38.88 -17.32 0.09
CA ALA A 17 38.30 -17.54 -1.24
C ALA A 17 36.85 -18.14 -1.17
N PHE A 18 36.46 -18.79 -0.07
CA PHE A 18 35.10 -19.35 0.09
C PHE A 18 34.06 -18.34 0.57
N THR A 19 34.44 -17.17 1.04
CA THR A 19 33.49 -16.13 1.47
C THR A 19 33.01 -15.20 0.32
N SER A 20 33.52 -15.40 -0.88
CA SER A 20 33.23 -14.52 -2.05
C SER A 20 32.01 -14.96 -2.87
N CYS A 21 31.16 -15.90 -2.45
CA CYS A 21 30.30 -16.56 -3.41
C CYS A 21 28.83 -16.72 -3.02
N CYS A 22 28.12 -15.66 -2.66
CA CYS A 22 26.66 -15.69 -2.79
C CYS A 22 26.08 -14.28 -2.90
N ARG A 23 26.31 -13.61 -4.03
CA ARG A 23 25.59 -12.34 -4.35
C ARG A 23 24.19 -12.59 -4.88
N SER A 24 23.75 -13.84 -5.01
CA SER A 24 22.51 -14.20 -5.69
C SER A 24 21.62 -15.06 -4.80
N ALA A 25 20.31 -14.86 -4.93
CA ALA A 25 19.31 -15.82 -4.50
C ALA A 25 19.01 -16.81 -5.64
N ARG A 26 18.60 -18.02 -5.28
CA ARG A 26 18.24 -19.08 -6.23
C ARG A 26 16.84 -19.60 -5.91
N ILE A 27 16.03 -19.72 -6.94
CA ILE A 27 14.71 -20.33 -6.92
C ILE A 27 14.81 -21.65 -7.68
N GLU A 28 14.39 -22.74 -7.07
CA GLU A 28 14.14 -24.03 -7.69
C GLU A 28 12.65 -24.29 -7.61
N GLY A 29 11.97 -24.37 -8.75
CA GLY A 29 10.53 -24.45 -8.80
C GLY A 29 10.03 -25.69 -9.50
N THR A 30 8.80 -26.10 -9.15
CA THR A 30 8.05 -27.14 -9.86
C THR A 30 6.63 -26.62 -10.08
N LEU A 31 6.20 -26.61 -11.36
CA LEU A 31 4.83 -26.33 -11.79
C LEU A 31 4.32 -27.65 -12.40
N ALA A 32 3.78 -28.53 -11.55
CA ALA A 32 3.55 -29.93 -11.91
C ALA A 32 2.44 -30.13 -12.95
N ASP A 33 1.45 -29.24 -12.97
CA ASP A 33 0.29 -29.28 -13.86
C ASP A 33 0.51 -28.54 -15.21
N ALA A 34 1.69 -27.94 -15.43
CA ALA A 34 2.05 -27.27 -16.68
C ALA A 34 3.52 -27.54 -17.07
N PRO A 35 3.86 -28.78 -17.48
CA PRO A 35 5.19 -29.08 -18.02
C PRO A 35 5.42 -28.35 -19.35
N GLU A 36 6.70 -28.12 -19.72
CA GLU A 36 7.14 -27.46 -20.95
C GLU A 36 6.53 -26.07 -21.19
N SER A 37 6.05 -25.42 -20.13
CA SER A 37 5.40 -24.12 -20.16
C SER A 37 6.37 -22.99 -19.74
N GLN A 38 5.89 -21.75 -19.74
CA GLN A 38 6.66 -20.59 -19.36
C GLN A 38 6.27 -20.07 -17.97
N VAL A 39 7.26 -19.80 -17.14
CA VAL A 39 7.12 -19.11 -15.88
C VAL A 39 7.80 -17.74 -15.98
N ILE A 40 7.00 -16.68 -15.79
CA ILE A 40 7.49 -15.30 -15.85
C ILE A 40 7.90 -14.88 -14.44
N VAL A 41 9.16 -14.47 -14.30
CA VAL A 41 9.70 -13.95 -13.04
C VAL A 41 9.58 -12.44 -13.03
N LYS A 42 8.88 -11.90 -12.03
CA LYS A 42 8.65 -10.46 -11.88
C LYS A 42 9.16 -9.96 -10.54
N LEU A 43 9.77 -8.79 -10.55
CA LEU A 43 10.12 -8.01 -9.37
C LEU A 43 8.99 -7.02 -9.07
N LEU A 44 8.61 -6.87 -7.80
CA LEU A 44 7.77 -5.76 -7.37
C LEU A 44 8.67 -4.51 -7.21
N ASP A 45 8.50 -3.54 -8.09
CA ASP A 45 9.15 -2.24 -7.97
C ASP A 45 8.18 -1.24 -7.31
N VAL A 46 8.15 -1.28 -5.98
CA VAL A 46 7.22 -0.56 -5.09
C VAL A 46 5.76 -0.96 -5.35
N ASN A 47 5.14 -0.45 -6.41
CA ASN A 47 3.73 -0.70 -6.77
C ASN A 47 3.54 -1.19 -8.22
N LYS A 48 4.64 -1.53 -8.90
CA LYS A 48 4.60 -2.01 -10.30
C LYS A 48 5.43 -3.27 -10.44
N TYR A 49 4.97 -4.17 -11.30
CA TYR A 49 5.74 -5.34 -11.68
C TYR A 49 6.73 -5.02 -12.81
N LYS A 50 7.98 -5.37 -12.60
CA LYS A 50 9.02 -5.38 -13.63
C LYS A 50 9.34 -6.82 -13.97
N VAL A 51 9.21 -7.21 -15.24
CA VAL A 51 9.63 -8.54 -15.71
C VAL A 51 11.15 -8.61 -15.63
N LEU A 52 11.66 -9.62 -14.93
CA LEU A 52 13.08 -9.91 -14.84
C LEU A 52 13.49 -10.92 -15.89
N ASP A 53 12.71 -12.00 -16.06
CA ASP A 53 13.01 -13.09 -16.97
C ASP A 53 11.76 -13.94 -17.26
N THR A 54 11.87 -14.83 -18.23
CA THR A 54 10.92 -15.88 -18.52
C THR A 54 11.67 -17.20 -18.63
N VAL A 55 11.42 -18.11 -17.70
CA VAL A 55 12.06 -19.43 -17.66
C VAL A 55 11.11 -20.50 -18.18
N LYS A 56 11.63 -21.49 -18.89
CA LYS A 56 10.85 -22.63 -19.38
C LYS A 56 10.93 -23.79 -18.37
N THR A 57 9.79 -24.41 -18.09
CA THR A 57 9.74 -25.65 -17.31
C THR A 57 10.17 -26.85 -18.19
N ASP A 58 10.77 -27.86 -17.57
CA ASP A 58 11.09 -29.11 -18.24
C ASP A 58 9.86 -30.02 -18.39
N ILE A 59 10.06 -31.24 -18.91
CA ILE A 59 9.01 -32.26 -19.08
C ILE A 59 8.36 -32.72 -17.76
N HIS A 60 8.97 -32.38 -16.63
CA HIS A 60 8.47 -32.65 -15.28
C HIS A 60 7.95 -31.39 -14.58
N GLY A 61 7.82 -30.29 -15.30
CA GLY A 61 7.40 -29.00 -14.75
C GLY A 61 8.45 -28.29 -13.91
N LYS A 62 9.73 -28.74 -13.88
CA LYS A 62 10.79 -28.15 -13.08
C LYS A 62 11.46 -26.99 -13.81
N PHE A 63 11.83 -25.98 -13.03
CA PHE A 63 12.60 -24.82 -13.50
C PHE A 63 13.57 -24.33 -12.43
N SER A 64 14.54 -23.52 -12.83
CA SER A 64 15.46 -22.85 -11.92
C SER A 64 15.70 -21.43 -12.39
N TYR A 65 15.77 -20.51 -11.44
CA TYR A 65 16.08 -19.11 -11.68
C TYR A 65 17.09 -18.60 -10.66
N LYS A 66 17.98 -17.71 -11.09
CA LYS A 66 18.99 -17.09 -10.24
C LYS A 66 18.96 -15.59 -10.43
N THR A 67 18.84 -14.84 -9.33
CA THR A 67 18.82 -13.38 -9.36
C THR A 67 19.87 -12.80 -8.41
N SER A 68 20.41 -11.63 -8.76
CA SER A 68 21.30 -10.89 -7.88
C SER A 68 20.47 -10.05 -6.91
N ILE A 69 20.80 -10.16 -5.62
CA ILE A 69 20.17 -9.34 -4.57
C ILE A 69 21.28 -8.65 -3.79
N GLU A 70 21.14 -7.34 -3.59
CA GLU A 70 22.10 -6.57 -2.81
C GLU A 70 22.01 -6.91 -1.33
N ALA A 71 23.13 -6.84 -0.64
CA ALA A 71 23.17 -7.12 0.79
C ALA A 71 22.32 -6.09 1.55
N GLY A 72 21.45 -6.57 2.46
CA GLY A 72 20.56 -5.71 3.24
C GLY A 72 19.41 -5.09 2.44
N GLN A 73 19.17 -5.53 1.20
CA GLN A 73 18.07 -5.07 0.37
C GLN A 73 17.24 -6.26 -0.15
N PRO A 74 16.40 -6.88 0.69
CA PRO A 74 15.53 -7.95 0.25
C PRO A 74 14.54 -7.46 -0.82
N GLU A 75 14.17 -8.36 -1.73
CA GLU A 75 13.33 -8.05 -2.87
C GLU A 75 12.10 -8.96 -2.94
N PHE A 76 10.95 -8.38 -3.25
CA PHE A 76 9.73 -9.14 -3.53
C PHE A 76 9.77 -9.65 -4.97
N ILE A 77 9.85 -10.97 -5.12
CA ILE A 77 9.86 -11.67 -6.41
C ILE A 77 8.60 -12.51 -6.52
N TYR A 78 7.95 -12.39 -7.67
CA TYR A 78 6.70 -13.09 -7.97
C TYR A 78 6.86 -13.96 -9.20
N LEU A 79 6.29 -15.15 -9.16
CA LEU A 79 6.21 -16.04 -10.29
C LEU A 79 4.81 -16.00 -10.89
N PHE A 80 4.74 -15.93 -12.21
CA PHE A 80 3.50 -15.93 -12.94
C PHE A 80 3.50 -17.03 -14.00
N HIS A 81 2.38 -17.70 -14.14
CA HIS A 81 2.06 -18.52 -15.31
C HIS A 81 0.91 -17.83 -16.06
N ASN A 82 1.14 -17.45 -17.31
CA ASN A 82 0.24 -16.57 -18.04
C ASN A 82 -0.03 -15.27 -17.22
N ASN A 83 -1.30 -15.04 -16.85
CA ASN A 83 -1.68 -13.88 -16.03
C ASN A 83 -1.90 -14.23 -14.55
N THR A 84 -1.78 -15.50 -14.17
CA THR A 84 -1.98 -15.95 -12.78
C THR A 84 -0.67 -15.87 -12.01
N ARG A 85 -0.71 -15.23 -10.83
CA ARG A 85 0.41 -15.28 -9.89
C ARG A 85 0.41 -16.64 -9.21
N ILE A 86 1.47 -17.41 -9.42
CA ILE A 86 1.60 -18.79 -8.95
C ILE A 86 2.48 -18.92 -7.71
N ALA A 87 3.29 -17.92 -7.36
CA ALA A 87 4.02 -17.86 -6.09
C ALA A 87 4.52 -16.46 -5.79
N SER A 88 4.70 -16.16 -4.51
CA SER A 88 5.26 -14.92 -3.98
C SER A 88 6.44 -15.23 -3.06
N MET A 89 7.50 -14.44 -3.17
CA MET A 89 8.71 -14.62 -2.38
C MET A 89 9.28 -13.28 -1.93
N LEU A 90 9.78 -13.25 -0.71
CA LEU A 90 10.65 -12.19 -0.22
C LEU A 90 12.05 -12.79 -0.08
N LEU A 91 12.91 -12.47 -1.03
CA LEU A 91 14.23 -13.06 -1.14
C LEU A 91 15.31 -12.13 -0.61
N GLN A 92 16.24 -12.71 0.13
CA GLN A 92 17.46 -12.08 0.58
C GLN A 92 18.68 -12.64 -0.20
N ARG A 93 19.76 -11.90 -0.12
CA ARG A 93 21.03 -12.36 -0.67
C ARG A 93 21.44 -13.70 -0.07
N GLY A 94 21.66 -14.70 -0.92
CA GLY A 94 22.10 -16.04 -0.53
C GLY A 94 20.97 -17.06 -0.35
N ASP A 95 19.70 -16.65 -0.39
CA ASP A 95 18.55 -17.53 -0.27
C ASP A 95 18.57 -18.62 -1.36
N LYS A 96 18.17 -19.83 -0.95
CA LYS A 96 17.94 -20.99 -1.82
C LYS A 96 16.54 -21.50 -1.53
N VAL A 97 15.60 -21.08 -2.37
CA VAL A 97 14.18 -21.35 -2.15
C VAL A 97 13.72 -22.47 -3.08
N GLN A 98 12.96 -23.40 -2.53
CA GLN A 98 12.23 -24.42 -3.30
C GLN A 98 10.75 -24.07 -3.30
N VAL A 99 10.15 -24.01 -4.50
CA VAL A 99 8.75 -23.67 -4.70
C VAL A 99 8.06 -24.81 -5.41
N THR A 100 6.91 -25.23 -4.89
CA THR A 100 5.97 -26.10 -5.62
C THR A 100 4.68 -25.34 -5.78
N ALA A 101 4.22 -25.17 -7.02
CA ALA A 101 3.03 -24.39 -7.36
C ALA A 101 2.17 -25.13 -8.37
N ASP A 102 0.90 -24.71 -8.44
CA ASP A 102 -0.03 -25.06 -9.53
C ASP A 102 -0.40 -23.83 -10.36
N THR A 103 -1.08 -24.05 -11.47
CA THR A 103 -1.52 -22.98 -12.39
C THR A 103 -2.65 -22.12 -11.83
N LEU A 104 -3.28 -22.54 -10.72
CA LEU A 104 -4.35 -21.82 -10.04
C LEU A 104 -3.83 -20.84 -8.96
N GLY A 105 -2.53 -20.92 -8.63
CA GLY A 105 -1.90 -20.04 -7.66
C GLY A 105 -1.78 -20.61 -6.24
N THR A 106 -2.05 -21.92 -6.08
CA THR A 106 -1.74 -22.62 -4.83
C THR A 106 -0.27 -22.98 -4.83
N TYR A 107 0.47 -22.60 -3.78
CA TYR A 107 1.89 -22.89 -3.70
C TYR A 107 2.37 -23.22 -2.30
N SER A 108 3.51 -23.86 -2.23
CA SER A 108 4.29 -24.08 -1.01
C SER A 108 5.74 -23.68 -1.26
N VAL A 109 6.42 -23.26 -0.20
CA VAL A 109 7.79 -22.77 -0.28
C VAL A 109 8.60 -23.25 0.91
N THR A 110 9.91 -23.51 0.69
CA THR A 110 10.90 -23.81 1.74
C THR A 110 12.20 -23.08 1.45
N GLY A 111 13.07 -22.95 2.46
CA GLY A 111 14.43 -22.41 2.31
C GLY A 111 14.58 -20.91 2.56
N SER A 112 13.53 -20.19 2.96
CA SER A 112 13.59 -18.80 3.40
C SER A 112 12.47 -18.51 4.38
N ASP A 113 12.81 -18.08 5.61
CA ASP A 113 11.85 -17.76 6.66
C ASP A 113 10.98 -16.57 6.29
N GLU A 114 11.54 -15.55 5.62
CA GLU A 114 10.80 -14.38 5.20
C GLU A 114 9.79 -14.71 4.07
N THR A 115 10.16 -15.63 3.19
CA THR A 115 9.23 -16.12 2.16
C THR A 115 8.12 -16.98 2.76
N LEU A 116 8.41 -17.80 3.77
CA LEU A 116 7.39 -18.55 4.51
C LEU A 116 6.38 -17.61 5.18
N LYS A 117 6.85 -16.58 5.87
CA LYS A 117 5.97 -15.56 6.47
C LYS A 117 5.08 -14.88 5.43
N LEU A 118 5.64 -14.53 4.27
CA LEU A 118 4.86 -13.92 3.18
C LEU A 118 3.76 -14.86 2.68
N MET A 119 4.10 -16.13 2.45
CA MET A 119 3.13 -17.15 2.04
C MET A 119 1.99 -17.32 3.06
N GLU A 120 2.32 -17.36 4.36
CA GLU A 120 1.33 -17.46 5.45
C GLU A 120 0.41 -16.22 5.48
N VAL A 121 0.97 -15.02 5.30
CA VAL A 121 0.20 -13.77 5.22
C VAL A 121 -0.78 -13.81 4.06
N GLU A 122 -0.34 -14.20 2.86
CA GLU A 122 -1.19 -14.28 1.68
C GLU A 122 -2.28 -15.36 1.81
N LYS A 123 -1.94 -16.49 2.41
CA LYS A 123 -2.92 -17.56 2.69
C LYS A 123 -3.99 -17.11 3.68
N ASP A 124 -3.58 -16.49 4.80
CA ASP A 124 -4.52 -15.97 5.79
C ASP A 124 -5.46 -14.89 5.19
N GLU A 125 -4.92 -14.05 4.29
CA GLU A 125 -5.69 -13.05 3.57
C GLU A 125 -6.75 -13.69 2.68
N ALA A 126 -6.34 -14.63 1.83
CA ALA A 126 -7.25 -15.34 0.93
C ALA A 126 -8.33 -16.14 1.68
N ASP A 127 -7.95 -16.83 2.76
CA ASP A 127 -8.87 -17.59 3.60
C ASP A 127 -9.91 -16.70 4.29
N PHE A 128 -9.49 -15.52 4.75
CA PHE A 128 -10.39 -14.55 5.35
C PHE A 128 -11.30 -13.92 4.29
N GLU A 129 -10.73 -13.44 3.18
CA GLU A 129 -11.48 -12.81 2.08
C GLU A 129 -12.58 -13.74 1.56
N ASN A 130 -12.27 -15.00 1.29
CA ASN A 130 -13.25 -15.98 0.81
C ASN A 130 -14.43 -16.14 1.78
N LYS A 131 -14.16 -16.24 3.10
CA LYS A 131 -15.21 -16.36 4.13
C LYS A 131 -16.04 -15.10 4.24
N PHE A 132 -15.37 -13.95 4.24
CA PHE A 132 -16.02 -12.63 4.37
C PHE A 132 -16.90 -12.33 3.17
N MET A 133 -16.42 -12.58 1.95
CA MET A 133 -17.18 -12.35 0.72
C MET A 133 -18.37 -13.30 0.61
N ALA A 134 -18.22 -14.58 0.99
CA ALA A 134 -19.33 -15.55 1.01
C ALA A 134 -20.42 -15.13 2.02
N ALA A 135 -20.03 -14.68 3.23
CA ALA A 135 -20.98 -14.19 4.23
C ALA A 135 -21.67 -12.90 3.78
N SER A 136 -20.93 -11.98 3.14
CA SER A 136 -21.46 -10.74 2.60
C SER A 136 -22.45 -10.99 1.46
N ALA A 137 -22.16 -11.91 0.55
CA ALA A 137 -23.08 -12.32 -0.51
C ALA A 137 -24.39 -12.86 0.09
N ARG A 138 -24.29 -13.79 1.07
CA ARG A 138 -25.48 -14.32 1.75
C ARG A 138 -26.29 -13.21 2.44
N LEU A 139 -25.64 -12.21 3.04
CA LEU A 139 -26.33 -11.09 3.69
C LEU A 139 -27.16 -10.27 2.68
N ASN A 140 -26.67 -10.10 1.46
CA ASN A 140 -27.37 -9.37 0.39
C ASN A 140 -28.64 -10.09 -0.11
N ASP A 141 -28.73 -11.41 0.07
CA ASP A 141 -29.88 -12.20 -0.34
C ASP A 141 -30.98 -12.25 0.74
N LEU A 142 -30.73 -11.77 1.95
CA LEU A 142 -31.68 -11.78 3.07
C LEU A 142 -32.48 -10.48 3.15
N ASP A 143 -33.70 -10.58 3.71
CA ASP A 143 -34.45 -9.40 4.12
C ASP A 143 -33.65 -8.65 5.23
N PRO A 144 -33.29 -7.37 5.01
CA PRO A 144 -32.48 -6.60 5.97
C PRO A 144 -33.10 -6.49 7.37
N SER A 145 -34.45 -6.63 7.49
CA SER A 145 -35.16 -6.58 8.75
C SER A 145 -35.28 -7.94 9.46
N SER A 146 -34.88 -9.03 8.81
CA SER A 146 -34.95 -10.37 9.38
C SER A 146 -33.97 -10.53 10.56
N ALA A 147 -34.34 -11.36 11.53
CA ALA A 147 -33.47 -11.71 12.64
C ALA A 147 -32.17 -12.37 12.17
N GLU A 148 -32.24 -13.14 11.08
CA GLU A 148 -31.08 -13.79 10.47
C GLU A 148 -30.13 -12.76 9.85
N ALA A 149 -30.61 -11.77 9.09
CA ALA A 149 -29.79 -10.71 8.53
C ALA A 149 -29.11 -9.87 9.62
N ILE A 150 -29.84 -9.53 10.69
CA ILE A 150 -29.31 -8.79 11.83
C ILE A 150 -28.19 -9.57 12.51
N GLN A 151 -28.38 -10.89 12.73
CA GLN A 151 -27.35 -11.73 13.34
C GLN A 151 -26.13 -11.87 12.44
N LEU A 152 -26.34 -12.17 11.15
CA LEU A 152 -25.26 -12.32 10.17
C LEU A 152 -24.42 -11.04 10.03
N LYS A 153 -25.05 -9.87 10.06
CA LYS A 153 -24.35 -8.57 10.05
C LYS A 153 -23.44 -8.40 11.29
N LYS A 154 -23.91 -8.82 12.46
CA LYS A 154 -23.09 -8.82 13.69
C LYS A 154 -21.90 -9.77 13.57
N ASP A 155 -22.11 -10.95 13.00
CA ASP A 155 -21.08 -11.97 12.84
C ASP A 155 -20.00 -11.52 11.83
N ILE A 156 -20.41 -10.93 10.71
CA ILE A 156 -19.50 -10.32 9.72
C ILE A 156 -18.65 -9.21 10.38
N SER A 157 -19.30 -8.32 11.14
CA SER A 157 -18.59 -7.24 11.85
C SER A 157 -17.60 -7.79 12.88
N ALA A 158 -17.98 -8.81 13.64
CA ALA A 158 -17.09 -9.47 14.60
C ALA A 158 -15.90 -10.15 13.93
N GLN A 159 -16.13 -10.83 12.80
CA GLN A 159 -15.07 -11.45 12.01
C GLN A 159 -14.08 -10.41 11.47
N TYR A 160 -14.57 -9.28 10.93
CA TYR A 160 -13.72 -8.19 10.47
C TYR A 160 -12.85 -7.64 11.60
N ILE A 161 -13.44 -7.35 12.77
CA ILE A 161 -12.70 -6.84 13.92
C ILE A 161 -11.64 -7.84 14.39
N ALA A 162 -11.97 -9.13 14.42
CA ALA A 162 -11.01 -10.18 14.78
C ALA A 162 -9.84 -10.25 13.78
N TYR A 163 -10.15 -10.17 12.49
CA TYR A 163 -9.14 -10.16 11.44
C TYR A 163 -8.23 -8.91 11.55
N TYR A 164 -8.81 -7.72 11.64
CA TYR A 164 -8.06 -6.48 11.86
C TYR A 164 -7.10 -6.60 13.05
N ARG A 165 -7.58 -7.06 14.20
CA ARG A 165 -6.75 -7.26 15.38
C ARG A 165 -5.62 -8.27 15.16
N SER A 166 -5.88 -9.32 14.39
CA SER A 166 -4.84 -10.30 14.02
C SER A 166 -3.76 -9.66 13.14
N ARG A 167 -4.13 -8.77 12.22
CA ARG A 167 -3.18 -8.03 11.35
C ARG A 167 -2.37 -7.02 12.15
N VAL A 168 -3.00 -6.28 13.06
CA VAL A 168 -2.27 -5.40 14.00
C VAL A 168 -1.25 -6.21 14.81
N LYS A 169 -1.65 -7.36 15.36
CA LYS A 169 -0.73 -8.25 16.08
C LYS A 169 0.42 -8.69 15.18
N TYR A 170 0.13 -9.10 13.95
CA TYR A 170 1.15 -9.56 13.01
C TYR A 170 2.21 -8.47 12.74
N ILE A 171 1.80 -7.26 12.37
CA ILE A 171 2.74 -6.18 12.05
C ILE A 171 3.59 -5.77 13.25
N LEU A 172 3.05 -5.82 14.48
CA LEU A 172 3.80 -5.53 15.69
C LEU A 172 4.83 -6.63 16.00
N GLN A 173 4.48 -7.90 15.80
CA GLN A 173 5.38 -9.04 16.02
C GLN A 173 6.47 -9.14 14.93
N ASN A 174 6.20 -8.63 13.72
CA ASN A 174 7.08 -8.68 12.58
C ASN A 174 7.53 -7.27 12.13
N SER A 175 7.65 -6.33 13.07
CA SER A 175 7.94 -4.92 12.77
C SER A 175 9.29 -4.66 12.08
N HIS A 176 10.22 -5.63 12.14
CA HIS A 176 11.52 -5.60 11.48
C HIS A 176 11.58 -6.48 10.21
N SER A 177 10.44 -7.03 9.79
CA SER A 177 10.32 -7.81 8.55
C SER A 177 9.59 -7.02 7.48
N LEU A 178 10.09 -7.02 6.25
CA LEU A 178 9.41 -6.37 5.11
C LEU A 178 8.03 -6.98 4.83
N THR A 179 7.72 -8.18 5.35
CA THR A 179 6.39 -8.79 5.23
C THR A 179 5.28 -7.99 5.95
N ALA A 180 5.64 -7.09 6.87
CA ALA A 180 4.69 -6.16 7.47
C ALA A 180 4.13 -5.14 6.45
N ILE A 181 4.89 -4.83 5.40
CA ILE A 181 4.44 -3.85 4.38
C ILE A 181 3.21 -4.35 3.63
N PRO A 182 3.18 -5.52 2.97
CA PRO A 182 1.97 -5.98 2.30
C PRO A 182 0.77 -6.08 3.25
N VAL A 183 0.97 -6.43 4.53
CA VAL A 183 -0.13 -6.47 5.52
C VAL A 183 -0.75 -5.09 5.74
N LEU A 184 0.04 -4.01 5.80
CA LEU A 184 -0.47 -2.64 5.92
C LEU A 184 -1.33 -2.19 4.73
N TYR A 185 -1.15 -2.81 3.56
CA TYR A 185 -1.87 -2.49 2.33
C TYR A 185 -2.93 -3.53 1.93
N GLN A 186 -3.24 -4.50 2.82
CA GLN A 186 -4.29 -5.48 2.56
C GLN A 186 -5.66 -4.85 2.34
N ASN A 187 -6.38 -5.37 1.34
CA ASN A 187 -7.76 -5.03 1.08
C ASN A 187 -8.62 -6.29 1.12
N ILE A 188 -9.86 -6.15 1.53
CA ILE A 188 -10.89 -7.19 1.43
C ILE A 188 -11.74 -6.87 0.21
N GLY A 189 -11.66 -7.73 -0.81
CA GLY A 189 -12.19 -7.41 -2.12
C GLY A 189 -11.48 -6.20 -2.74
N GLU A 190 -12.19 -5.46 -3.59
CA GLU A 190 -11.60 -4.36 -4.37
C GLU A 190 -11.49 -3.04 -3.60
N SER A 191 -12.24 -2.84 -2.51
CA SER A 191 -12.49 -1.49 -1.97
C SER A 191 -12.45 -1.34 -0.44
N LEU A 192 -12.28 -2.41 0.34
CA LEU A 192 -12.29 -2.33 1.80
C LEU A 192 -10.88 -2.52 2.36
N PRO A 193 -10.10 -1.45 2.59
CA PRO A 193 -8.77 -1.58 3.17
C PRO A 193 -8.86 -2.03 4.64
N VAL A 194 -7.99 -2.96 5.03
CA VAL A 194 -7.90 -3.44 6.42
C VAL A 194 -7.44 -2.32 7.35
N PHE A 195 -6.42 -1.55 6.94
CA PHE A 195 -5.91 -0.37 7.65
C PHE A 195 -6.42 0.91 6.98
N GLY A 196 -7.74 1.09 6.95
CA GLY A 196 -8.43 2.18 6.26
C GLY A 196 -8.81 3.36 7.15
N GLN A 197 -8.73 3.21 8.49
CA GLN A 197 -9.09 4.28 9.41
C GLN A 197 -7.99 5.36 9.45
N ILE A 198 -8.38 6.60 9.68
CA ILE A 198 -7.42 7.71 9.78
C ILE A 198 -6.42 7.50 10.95
N THR A 199 -6.87 6.85 12.01
CA THR A 199 -6.06 6.49 13.19
C THR A 199 -5.02 5.41 12.89
N ASP A 200 -5.19 4.62 11.81
CA ASP A 200 -4.21 3.61 11.40
C ASP A 200 -2.88 4.22 10.94
N ALA A 201 -2.84 5.54 10.72
CA ALA A 201 -1.62 6.28 10.45
C ALA A 201 -0.49 5.96 11.44
N ILE A 202 -0.82 5.67 12.70
CA ILE A 202 0.15 5.29 13.73
C ILE A 202 0.86 3.97 13.40
N HIS A 203 0.14 2.99 12.84
CA HIS A 203 0.71 1.71 12.45
C HIS A 203 1.71 1.87 11.30
N PHE A 204 1.35 2.67 10.27
CA PHE A 204 2.26 2.99 9.18
C PHE A 204 3.53 3.65 9.67
N ARG A 205 3.45 4.60 10.60
CA ARG A 205 4.62 5.29 11.15
C ARG A 205 5.50 4.35 11.97
N ASN A 206 4.92 3.61 12.90
CA ASN A 206 5.66 2.71 13.79
C ASN A 206 6.40 1.61 13.03
N ILE A 207 5.75 1.01 12.02
CA ILE A 207 6.39 -0.02 11.18
C ILE A 207 7.47 0.59 10.30
N CYS A 208 7.23 1.76 9.73
CA CYS A 208 8.24 2.48 8.96
C CYS A 208 9.50 2.75 9.79
N ASP A 209 9.35 3.30 11.01
CA ASP A 209 10.46 3.61 11.91
C ASP A 209 11.25 2.34 12.28
N SER A 210 10.55 1.23 12.57
CA SER A 210 11.20 -0.06 12.85
C SER A 210 11.97 -0.59 11.63
N LEU A 211 11.38 -0.54 10.44
CA LEU A 211 12.00 -1.03 9.21
C LEU A 211 13.19 -0.16 8.76
N GLN A 212 13.15 1.14 9.01
CA GLN A 212 14.27 2.04 8.71
C GLN A 212 15.53 1.68 9.48
N THR A 213 15.41 1.09 10.69
CA THR A 213 16.58 0.63 11.46
C THR A 213 17.28 -0.57 10.83
N VAL A 214 16.56 -1.38 10.05
CA VAL A 214 17.07 -2.63 9.44
C VAL A 214 17.36 -2.44 7.96
N TYR A 215 16.50 -1.73 7.24
CA TYR A 215 16.52 -1.59 5.79
C TYR A 215 16.45 -0.12 5.33
N PRO A 216 17.38 0.75 5.77
CA PRO A 216 17.30 2.20 5.49
C PRO A 216 17.36 2.52 3.99
N GLU A 217 18.03 1.67 3.19
CA GLU A 217 18.18 1.87 1.75
C GLU A 217 17.08 1.19 0.91
N SER A 218 16.21 0.40 1.54
CA SER A 218 15.14 -0.30 0.83
C SER A 218 14.17 0.66 0.15
N LYS A 219 13.91 0.44 -1.13
CA LYS A 219 12.91 1.20 -1.90
C LYS A 219 11.49 1.08 -1.31
N TYR A 220 11.18 -0.08 -0.72
CA TYR A 220 9.87 -0.33 -0.08
C TYR A 220 9.72 0.49 1.19
N VAL A 221 10.77 0.58 2.00
CA VAL A 221 10.77 1.39 3.23
C VAL A 221 10.71 2.89 2.90
N LYS A 222 11.45 3.35 1.88
CA LYS A 222 11.36 4.73 1.39
C LYS A 222 9.96 5.08 0.86
N ALA A 223 9.27 4.13 0.22
CA ALA A 223 7.89 4.33 -0.22
C ALA A 223 6.91 4.35 0.96
N LEU A 224 7.10 3.45 1.93
CA LEU A 224 6.30 3.42 3.16
C LEU A 224 6.45 4.73 3.97
N ASP A 225 7.64 5.33 4.03
CA ASP A 225 7.89 6.59 4.72
C ASP A 225 7.07 7.75 4.13
N LYS A 226 7.00 7.83 2.79
CA LYS A 226 6.16 8.83 2.11
C LYS A 226 4.68 8.65 2.47
N GLU A 227 4.20 7.42 2.47
CA GLU A 227 2.80 7.11 2.82
C GLU A 227 2.52 7.37 4.31
N ALA A 228 3.42 6.96 5.21
CA ALA A 228 3.29 7.23 6.64
C ALA A 228 3.25 8.74 6.94
N THR A 229 4.09 9.51 6.26
CA THR A 229 4.10 10.98 6.36
C THR A 229 2.77 11.57 5.87
N ARG A 230 2.28 11.16 4.70
CA ARG A 230 0.99 11.60 4.16
C ARG A 230 -0.17 11.30 5.12
N ARG A 231 -0.25 10.07 5.64
CA ARG A 231 -1.29 9.67 6.60
C ARG A 231 -1.21 10.45 7.90
N HIS A 232 -0.02 10.71 8.41
CA HIS A 232 0.17 11.52 9.61
C HIS A 232 -0.29 12.97 9.42
N GLN A 233 -0.02 13.57 8.27
CA GLN A 233 -0.52 14.90 7.92
C GLN A 233 -2.05 14.95 7.89
N MET A 234 -2.70 13.92 7.31
CA MET A 234 -4.16 13.81 7.29
C MET A 234 -4.74 13.63 8.71
N LEU A 235 -4.11 12.82 9.56
CA LEU A 235 -4.51 12.65 10.95
C LEU A 235 -4.42 13.98 11.71
N SER A 236 -3.32 14.72 11.55
CA SER A 236 -3.14 16.03 12.17
C SER A 236 -4.16 17.05 11.68
N LEU A 237 -4.46 17.06 10.40
CA LEU A 237 -5.49 17.94 9.82
C LEU A 237 -6.88 17.60 10.40
N ASN A 238 -7.23 16.32 10.45
CA ASN A 238 -8.50 15.88 11.02
C ASN A 238 -8.64 16.29 12.51
N ALA A 239 -7.57 16.11 13.30
CA ALA A 239 -7.55 16.54 14.70
C ALA A 239 -7.78 18.06 14.85
N ARG A 240 -7.15 18.86 13.97
CA ARG A 240 -7.36 20.31 13.94
C ARG A 240 -8.79 20.69 13.56
N ILE A 241 -9.39 19.99 12.60
CA ILE A 241 -10.79 20.22 12.21
C ILE A 241 -11.74 19.89 13.37
N GLN A 242 -11.52 18.76 14.06
CA GLN A 242 -12.36 18.36 15.20
C GLN A 242 -12.18 19.20 16.44
N SER A 243 -11.01 19.82 16.63
CA SER A 243 -10.73 20.74 17.74
C SER A 243 -11.11 22.18 17.43
N ALA A 244 -11.50 22.50 16.20
CA ALA A 244 -12.03 23.83 15.87
C ALA A 244 -13.38 24.03 16.55
N ASP A 245 -13.55 25.18 17.23
CA ASP A 245 -14.80 25.55 17.88
C ASP A 245 -15.96 25.45 16.88
N GLU A 246 -17.04 24.77 17.26
CA GLU A 246 -18.26 24.64 16.43
C GLU A 246 -18.89 25.97 16.06
N SER A 247 -18.52 27.05 16.78
CA SER A 247 -19.04 28.41 16.57
C SER A 247 -18.19 29.27 15.63
N ALA A 248 -16.98 28.84 15.25
CA ALA A 248 -16.10 29.60 14.38
C ALA A 248 -15.61 28.75 13.21
N PHE A 249 -16.13 29.03 12.03
CA PHE A 249 -15.52 28.52 10.81
C PHE A 249 -14.07 29.07 10.70
N PRO A 250 -13.12 28.31 10.11
CA PRO A 250 -11.76 28.81 9.90
C PRO A 250 -11.80 30.10 9.10
N ASP A 251 -11.27 31.19 9.67
CA ASP A 251 -11.23 32.46 8.96
C ASP A 251 -10.22 32.39 7.83
N ILE A 252 -10.69 32.61 6.63
CA ILE A 252 -9.86 32.63 5.42
C ILE A 252 -9.55 34.09 5.12
N GLU A 253 -8.27 34.46 5.07
CA GLU A 253 -7.81 35.78 4.67
C GLU A 253 -6.99 35.67 3.38
N LEU A 254 -7.56 36.12 2.27
CA LEU A 254 -6.92 36.11 0.95
C LEU A 254 -6.86 37.52 0.36
N ALA A 255 -5.87 37.76 -0.50
CA ALA A 255 -5.78 39.00 -1.23
C ALA A 255 -6.78 38.98 -2.43
N ASP A 256 -7.54 40.06 -2.57
CA ASP A 256 -8.39 40.30 -3.75
C ASP A 256 -7.54 40.65 -5.00
N ILE A 257 -8.21 40.92 -6.12
CA ILE A 257 -7.55 41.29 -7.39
C ILE A 257 -6.71 42.56 -7.29
N ASN A 258 -6.97 43.41 -6.28
CA ASN A 258 -6.25 44.66 -6.03
C ASN A 258 -5.13 44.48 -4.99
N GLY A 259 -4.94 43.28 -4.49
CA GLY A 259 -3.96 42.96 -3.45
C GLY A 259 -4.41 43.28 -2.02
N LYS A 260 -5.68 43.74 -1.84
CA LYS A 260 -6.23 43.99 -0.51
C LYS A 260 -6.64 42.67 0.13
N LYS A 261 -6.20 42.46 1.39
CA LYS A 261 -6.60 41.28 2.16
C LYS A 261 -8.04 41.39 2.61
N VAL A 262 -8.83 40.37 2.33
CA VAL A 262 -10.23 40.25 2.71
C VAL A 262 -10.39 38.99 3.57
N LYS A 263 -10.95 39.15 4.75
CA LYS A 263 -11.29 38.05 5.66
C LYS A 263 -12.70 37.56 5.39
N LEU A 264 -12.87 36.22 5.42
CA LEU A 264 -14.19 35.61 5.33
C LEU A 264 -15.11 36.11 6.44
N SER A 265 -14.59 36.22 7.66
CA SER A 265 -15.31 36.74 8.84
C SER A 265 -15.73 38.22 8.72
N SER A 266 -15.11 38.98 7.80
CA SER A 266 -15.47 40.39 7.60
C SER A 266 -16.65 40.60 6.63
N MET A 267 -17.19 39.51 6.04
CA MET A 267 -18.32 39.57 5.13
C MET A 267 -19.63 39.67 5.97
N ASP A 268 -20.26 40.84 5.88
CA ASP A 268 -21.55 41.11 6.58
C ASP A 268 -22.72 40.71 5.65
N SER A 269 -23.10 39.44 5.70
CA SER A 269 -24.18 38.91 4.87
C SER A 269 -25.06 37.95 5.66
N LYS A 270 -26.36 37.86 5.30
CA LYS A 270 -27.30 36.90 5.92
C LYS A 270 -26.99 35.45 5.47
N VAL A 271 -26.59 35.31 4.21
CA VAL A 271 -26.19 34.04 3.59
C VAL A 271 -24.89 34.28 2.81
N LEU A 272 -23.84 33.59 3.21
CA LEU A 272 -22.54 33.66 2.56
C LEU A 272 -22.24 32.34 1.87
N MET A 273 -21.95 32.40 0.58
CA MET A 273 -21.48 31.25 -0.21
C MET A 273 -19.98 31.32 -0.36
N ILE A 274 -19.27 30.25 0.05
CA ILE A 274 -17.86 30.08 -0.27
C ILE A 274 -17.78 29.25 -1.56
N TYR A 275 -17.11 29.78 -2.57
CA TYR A 275 -17.03 29.17 -3.90
C TYR A 275 -15.59 29.03 -4.34
N PHE A 276 -15.13 27.79 -4.49
CA PHE A 276 -13.78 27.48 -5.02
C PHE A 276 -13.88 27.17 -6.51
N TRP A 277 -13.03 27.79 -7.30
CA TRP A 277 -13.02 27.59 -8.75
C TRP A 277 -11.62 27.77 -9.32
N SER A 278 -11.41 27.34 -10.58
CA SER A 278 -10.16 27.56 -11.31
C SER A 278 -10.41 28.35 -12.58
N SER A 279 -9.59 29.38 -12.82
CA SER A 279 -9.67 30.19 -14.02
C SER A 279 -9.24 29.45 -15.28
N SER A 280 -8.52 28.35 -15.16
CA SER A 280 -8.14 27.48 -16.27
C SER A 280 -9.28 26.57 -16.76
N ASP A 281 -10.36 26.40 -15.95
CA ASP A 281 -11.52 25.57 -16.29
C ASP A 281 -12.58 26.40 -17.03
N ALA A 282 -12.73 26.14 -18.32
CA ALA A 282 -13.71 26.85 -19.18
C ALA A 282 -15.16 26.61 -18.75
N ALA A 283 -15.50 25.41 -18.24
CA ALA A 283 -16.85 25.10 -17.78
C ALA A 283 -17.20 25.90 -16.52
N GLN A 284 -16.26 26.05 -15.59
CA GLN A 284 -16.44 26.88 -14.40
C GLN A 284 -16.54 28.35 -14.73
N LYS A 285 -15.78 28.85 -15.73
CA LYS A 285 -15.94 30.23 -16.24
C LYS A 285 -17.35 30.46 -16.80
N MET A 286 -17.88 29.54 -17.61
CA MET A 286 -19.25 29.64 -18.14
C MET A 286 -20.27 29.58 -16.99
N PHE A 287 -20.12 28.67 -16.04
CA PHE A 287 -21.00 28.62 -14.87
C PHE A 287 -21.01 29.92 -14.08
N ASN A 288 -19.85 30.57 -13.90
CA ASN A 288 -19.75 31.85 -13.22
C ASN A 288 -20.54 32.95 -13.94
N GLN A 289 -20.50 32.97 -15.26
CA GLN A 289 -21.20 33.99 -16.06
C GLN A 289 -22.70 33.71 -16.15
N ASP A 290 -23.08 32.47 -16.41
CA ASP A 290 -24.43 32.09 -16.80
C ASP A 290 -25.33 31.81 -15.59
N VAL A 291 -24.75 31.36 -14.45
CA VAL A 291 -25.48 30.97 -13.27
C VAL A 291 -25.15 31.85 -12.07
N MET A 292 -23.87 31.93 -11.68
CA MET A 292 -23.48 32.60 -10.44
C MET A 292 -23.74 34.10 -10.46
N LYS A 293 -23.40 34.78 -11.54
CA LYS A 293 -23.61 36.23 -11.68
C LYS A 293 -25.08 36.64 -11.68
N PRO A 294 -26.01 35.97 -12.38
CA PRO A 294 -27.44 36.18 -12.22
C PRO A 294 -27.95 35.98 -10.82
N VAL A 295 -27.55 34.86 -10.12
CA VAL A 295 -27.96 34.59 -8.75
C VAL A 295 -27.45 35.68 -7.81
N TYR A 296 -26.20 36.10 -7.94
CA TYR A 296 -25.65 37.19 -7.15
C TYR A 296 -26.44 38.48 -7.34
N ASN A 297 -26.70 38.89 -8.59
CA ASN A 297 -27.44 40.09 -8.90
C ASN A 297 -28.88 40.10 -8.35
N GLU A 298 -29.52 38.93 -8.31
CA GLU A 298 -30.90 38.79 -7.80
C GLU A 298 -30.95 38.84 -6.26
N PHE A 299 -29.99 38.24 -5.59
CA PHE A 299 -30.07 37.98 -4.13
C PHE A 299 -29.15 38.85 -3.27
N HIS A 300 -28.17 39.55 -3.86
CA HIS A 300 -27.23 40.37 -3.10
C HIS A 300 -27.94 41.46 -2.25
N SER A 301 -28.90 42.15 -2.83
CA SER A 301 -29.69 43.14 -2.09
C SER A 301 -30.57 42.56 -1.00
N LYS A 302 -30.79 41.24 -1.00
CA LYS A 302 -31.55 40.49 0.02
C LYS A 302 -30.63 39.94 1.12
N GLY A 303 -29.34 40.18 1.06
CA GLY A 303 -28.32 39.77 2.04
C GLY A 303 -27.54 38.51 1.67
N PHE A 304 -27.51 38.13 0.41
CA PHE A 304 -26.64 37.07 -0.11
C PHE A 304 -25.31 37.65 -0.59
N ASP A 305 -24.20 36.97 -0.24
CA ASP A 305 -22.88 37.32 -0.77
C ASP A 305 -22.06 36.08 -1.10
N ILE A 306 -20.99 36.27 -1.90
CA ILE A 306 -20.12 35.18 -2.37
C ILE A 306 -18.67 35.51 -2.07
N TYR A 307 -18.03 34.67 -1.24
CA TYR A 307 -16.58 34.66 -1.08
C TYR A 307 -15.97 33.70 -2.10
N SER A 308 -15.51 34.25 -3.22
CA SER A 308 -14.99 33.47 -4.35
C SER A 308 -13.48 33.30 -4.24
N VAL A 309 -13.00 32.06 -4.25
CA VAL A 309 -11.58 31.69 -4.14
C VAL A 309 -11.14 31.04 -5.44
N ALA A 310 -10.24 31.71 -6.17
CA ALA A 310 -9.59 31.14 -7.33
C ALA A 310 -8.43 30.23 -6.87
N ALA A 311 -8.48 28.96 -7.26
CA ALA A 311 -7.46 27.95 -6.92
C ALA A 311 -6.44 27.80 -8.05
N ASP A 312 -5.90 28.93 -8.51
CA ASP A 312 -4.91 28.96 -9.59
C ASP A 312 -3.50 29.11 -9.05
N ALA A 313 -2.53 28.49 -9.73
CA ALA A 313 -1.12 28.53 -9.33
C ALA A 313 -0.47 29.88 -9.60
N ASP A 314 -1.02 30.68 -10.53
CA ASP A 314 -0.54 32.01 -10.90
C ASP A 314 -1.63 33.07 -10.68
N LYS A 315 -1.28 34.20 -10.08
CA LYS A 315 -2.18 35.33 -9.87
C LYS A 315 -2.58 36.06 -11.15
N ALA A 316 -1.85 35.82 -12.24
CA ALA A 316 -2.11 36.44 -13.55
C ALA A 316 -3.03 35.61 -14.45
N ALA A 317 -3.48 34.43 -13.99
CA ALA A 317 -4.32 33.51 -14.74
C ALA A 317 -5.80 33.95 -14.79
#